data_cccacf5f45f8b34fa4c5c3af67ce66b4
#
_entry.id   cccacf5f45f8b34fa4c5c3af67ce66b4
#
_cell.length_a   1.000
_cell.length_b   1.000
_cell.length_c   1.000
_cell.angle_alpha   90.00
_cell.angle_beta   90.00
_cell.angle_gamma   90.00
#
_symmetry.space_group_name_H-M   'P 1'
#
loop_
_entity.id
_entity.type
_entity.pdbx_description
1 polymer ?
#
loop_
_entity_poly.entity_id
_entity_poly.type
_entity_poly.pdbx_seq_one_letter_code
_entity_poly.pdbx_strand_id
1 'polypeptide(L)'
;MRFIFDLDGTVIDSSHRQGDGSLGDWRRMNTVGNIMRDGLLPLAGKMQAAIQDGLDVWVCTSRVMGKADFAFLRMQSLLPNGGPVIHRISDADDRDCGDLKLAKLRGMAAGMGVSWARFANDSIMFDDSIDVQNTLRGAGLRVVDPVQFNAYITRKVS
;
A
#
# COMPACT_ATOMS: atom_id res chain seq x y z
N MET A 1 8.77 -15.60 -2.35
CA MET A 1 7.64 -14.92 -1.63
C MET A 1 7.73 -13.42 -1.87
N ARG A 2 6.66 -12.85 -2.33
CA ARG A 2 6.52 -11.41 -2.59
C ARG A 2 5.70 -10.77 -1.47
N PHE A 3 6.19 -9.66 -0.94
CA PHE A 3 5.52 -8.90 0.11
C PHE A 3 4.99 -7.60 -0.48
N ILE A 4 3.67 -7.44 -0.51
CA ILE A 4 3.00 -6.29 -1.11
C ILE A 4 2.40 -5.45 0.01
N PHE A 5 2.78 -4.17 0.09
CA PHE A 5 2.29 -3.27 1.13
C PHE A 5 1.39 -2.19 0.53
N ASP A 6 0.23 -2.02 1.13
CA ASP A 6 -0.52 -0.78 1.02
C ASP A 6 0.20 0.33 1.82
N LEU A 7 -0.15 1.58 1.58
CA LEU A 7 0.46 2.72 2.27
C LEU A 7 -0.43 3.24 3.39
N ASP A 8 -1.55 3.89 3.06
CA ASP A 8 -2.40 4.61 4.01
C ASP A 8 -3.10 3.66 4.99
N GLY A 9 -2.92 3.89 6.29
CA GLY A 9 -3.48 3.01 7.32
C GLY A 9 -2.73 1.69 7.51
N THR A 10 -1.75 1.39 6.67
CA THR A 10 -0.92 0.17 6.71
C THR A 10 0.48 0.46 7.21
N VAL A 11 1.24 1.28 6.50
CA VAL A 11 2.59 1.71 6.88
C VAL A 11 2.71 3.21 7.11
N ILE A 12 1.76 4.00 6.59
CA ILE A 12 1.73 5.46 6.70
C ILE A 12 0.49 5.89 7.47
N ASP A 13 0.68 6.73 8.47
CA ASP A 13 -0.39 7.47 9.12
C ASP A 13 -0.61 8.79 8.40
N SER A 14 -1.62 8.82 7.54
CA SER A 14 -2.08 10.00 6.81
C SER A 14 -3.43 10.53 7.33
N SER A 15 -3.85 10.13 8.52
CA SER A 15 -5.15 10.46 9.09
C SER A 15 -5.40 11.97 9.18
N HIS A 16 -4.35 12.78 9.37
CA HIS A 16 -4.44 14.24 9.46
C HIS A 16 -4.91 14.93 8.17
N ARG A 17 -4.95 14.21 7.03
CA ARG A 17 -5.28 14.77 5.72
C ARG A 17 -6.30 13.98 4.92
N GLN A 18 -6.99 13.03 5.54
CA GLN A 18 -7.99 12.21 4.83
C GLN A 18 -9.37 12.90 4.72
N GLY A 19 -9.63 13.93 5.52
CA GLY A 19 -10.90 14.63 5.51
C GLY A 19 -12.08 13.71 5.83
N ASP A 20 -13.14 13.74 5.02
CA ASP A 20 -14.30 12.85 5.12
C ASP A 20 -14.11 11.49 4.42
N GLY A 21 -12.93 11.23 3.87
CA GLY A 21 -12.62 10.03 3.11
C GLY A 21 -13.06 10.04 1.66
N SER A 22 -13.71 11.11 1.20
CA SER A 22 -14.09 11.26 -0.22
C SER A 22 -12.89 11.51 -1.11
N LEU A 23 -13.01 11.15 -2.39
CA LEU A 23 -11.99 11.42 -3.40
C LEU A 23 -11.72 12.92 -3.54
N GLY A 24 -12.76 13.76 -3.39
CA GLY A 24 -12.64 15.21 -3.45
C GLY A 24 -11.82 15.78 -2.31
N ASP A 25 -12.08 15.32 -1.08
CA ASP A 25 -11.31 15.73 0.11
C ASP A 25 -9.87 15.22 0.02
N TRP A 26 -9.70 13.96 -0.35
CA TRP A 26 -8.37 13.40 -0.57
C TRP A 26 -7.53 14.24 -1.54
N ARG A 27 -8.12 14.59 -2.69
CA ARG A 27 -7.46 15.46 -3.69
C ARG A 27 -7.09 16.83 -3.12
N ARG A 28 -8.01 17.48 -2.41
CA ARG A 28 -7.79 18.80 -1.82
C ARG A 28 -6.69 18.76 -0.76
N MET A 29 -6.60 17.70 0.03
CA MET A 29 -5.65 17.55 1.14
C MET A 29 -4.30 16.98 0.70
N ASN A 30 -4.18 16.51 -0.54
CA ASN A 30 -2.97 15.86 -1.07
C ASN A 30 -1.95 16.90 -1.56
N THR A 31 -1.50 17.75 -0.66
CA THR A 31 -0.46 18.76 -0.91
C THR A 31 0.91 18.28 -0.46
N VAL A 32 1.98 18.86 -1.03
CA VAL A 32 3.36 18.52 -0.65
C VAL A 32 3.58 18.69 0.86
N GLY A 33 3.10 19.79 1.44
CA GLY A 33 3.24 20.05 2.87
C GLY A 33 2.52 19.01 3.74
N ASN A 34 1.34 18.56 3.32
CA ASN A 34 0.59 17.54 4.04
C ASN A 34 1.26 16.15 3.92
N ILE A 35 1.71 15.78 2.73
CA ILE A 35 2.41 14.52 2.50
C ILE A 35 3.67 14.44 3.36
N MET A 36 4.46 15.50 3.42
CA MET A 36 5.70 15.51 4.20
C MET A 36 5.47 15.45 5.72
N ARG A 37 4.24 15.68 6.19
CA ARG A 37 3.85 15.54 7.60
C ARG A 37 3.21 14.21 7.93
N ASP A 38 3.09 13.28 6.98
CA ASP A 38 2.62 11.93 7.27
C ASP A 38 3.53 11.24 8.29
N GLY A 39 2.92 10.51 9.21
CA GLY A 39 3.64 9.68 10.17
C GLY A 39 3.89 8.27 9.63
N LEU A 40 4.66 7.49 10.36
CA LEU A 40 4.85 6.06 10.09
C LEU A 40 4.10 5.22 11.11
N LEU A 41 3.44 4.16 10.64
CA LEU A 41 2.85 3.14 11.47
C LEU A 41 3.90 2.04 11.78
N PRO A 42 3.73 1.27 12.86
CA PRO A 42 4.72 0.27 13.28
C PRO A 42 5.12 -0.73 12.20
N LEU A 43 4.20 -1.11 11.30
CA LEU A 43 4.50 -2.04 10.21
C LEU A 43 5.54 -1.48 9.23
N ALA A 44 5.70 -0.15 9.15
CA ALA A 44 6.73 0.48 8.33
C ALA A 44 8.14 -0.03 8.68
N GLY A 45 8.44 -0.27 9.96
CA GLY A 45 9.72 -0.83 10.38
C GLY A 45 9.98 -2.23 9.79
N LYS A 46 8.95 -3.05 9.69
CA LYS A 46 9.06 -4.37 9.03
C LYS A 46 9.27 -4.25 7.52
N MET A 47 8.59 -3.32 6.88
CA MET A 47 8.77 -3.05 5.46
C MET A 47 10.20 -2.54 5.17
N GLN A 48 10.68 -1.59 5.97
CA GLN A 48 12.06 -1.06 5.86
C GLN A 48 13.09 -2.18 5.98
N ALA A 49 12.95 -3.05 6.98
CA ALA A 49 13.84 -4.20 7.19
C ALA A 49 13.79 -5.17 5.98
N ALA A 50 12.60 -5.47 5.47
CA ALA A 50 12.44 -6.35 4.31
C ALA A 50 13.12 -5.78 3.06
N ILE A 51 13.00 -4.46 2.83
CA ILE A 51 13.69 -3.78 1.73
C ILE A 51 15.21 -3.85 1.92
N GLN A 52 15.69 -3.57 3.13
CA GLN A 52 17.11 -3.60 3.46
C GLN A 52 17.71 -5.00 3.29
N ASP A 53 16.95 -6.04 3.64
CA ASP A 53 17.35 -7.44 3.50
C ASP A 53 17.27 -7.97 2.05
N GLY A 54 16.87 -7.14 1.10
CA GLY A 54 16.78 -7.50 -0.32
C GLY A 54 15.63 -8.43 -0.67
N LEU A 55 14.58 -8.47 0.15
CA LEU A 55 13.38 -9.25 -0.14
C LEU A 55 12.57 -8.62 -1.28
N ASP A 56 11.72 -9.42 -1.93
CA ASP A 56 10.83 -8.96 -3.00
C ASP A 56 9.67 -8.16 -2.40
N VAL A 57 9.87 -6.85 -2.28
CA VAL A 57 8.91 -5.90 -1.69
C VAL A 57 8.28 -5.06 -2.79
N TRP A 58 6.95 -4.96 -2.76
CA TRP A 58 6.14 -4.14 -3.65
C TRP A 58 5.28 -3.17 -2.85
N VAL A 59 4.92 -2.07 -3.46
CA VAL A 59 3.87 -1.16 -2.97
C VAL A 59 2.67 -1.27 -3.89
N CYS A 60 1.46 -1.35 -3.31
CA CYS A 60 0.20 -1.31 -4.05
C CYS A 60 -0.78 -0.42 -3.30
N THR A 61 -0.95 0.80 -3.76
CA THR A 61 -1.76 1.83 -3.13
C THR A 61 -2.89 2.31 -4.03
N SER A 62 -3.98 2.78 -3.43
CA SER A 62 -5.05 3.46 -4.16
C SER A 62 -4.79 4.96 -4.37
N ARG A 63 -3.70 5.49 -3.82
CA ARG A 63 -3.31 6.89 -4.07
C ARG A 63 -3.05 7.14 -5.56
N VAL A 64 -3.29 8.37 -5.98
CA VAL A 64 -2.61 8.93 -7.14
C VAL A 64 -1.26 9.45 -6.66
N MET A 65 -0.17 8.81 -7.09
CA MET A 65 1.18 9.14 -6.62
C MET A 65 1.81 10.25 -7.46
N GLY A 66 2.30 11.28 -6.80
CA GLY A 66 3.08 12.36 -7.40
C GLY A 66 4.53 12.36 -6.91
N LYS A 67 5.31 13.37 -7.34
CA LYS A 67 6.73 13.50 -6.96
C LYS A 67 6.94 13.57 -5.44
N ALA A 68 6.03 14.24 -4.71
CA ALA A 68 6.12 14.35 -3.27
C ALA A 68 5.92 13.01 -2.57
N ASP A 69 5.02 12.17 -3.06
CA ASP A 69 4.80 10.83 -2.53
C ASP A 69 6.04 9.95 -2.69
N PHE A 70 6.65 9.94 -3.87
CA PHE A 70 7.88 9.18 -4.11
C PHE A 70 9.04 9.72 -3.27
N ALA A 71 9.17 11.04 -3.12
CA ALA A 71 10.17 11.65 -2.27
C ALA A 71 9.99 11.25 -0.81
N PHE A 72 8.76 11.24 -0.31
CA PHE A 72 8.45 10.78 1.05
C PHE A 72 8.86 9.31 1.26
N LEU A 73 8.47 8.42 0.35
CA LEU A 73 8.86 7.00 0.44
C LEU A 73 10.39 6.84 0.45
N ARG A 74 11.10 7.60 -0.37
CA ARG A 74 12.57 7.56 -0.42
C ARG A 74 13.18 8.04 0.90
N MET A 75 12.71 9.16 1.42
CA MET A 75 13.19 9.72 2.69
C MET A 75 12.95 8.78 3.87
N GLN A 76 11.86 8.03 3.85
CA GLN A 76 11.47 7.10 4.91
C GLN A 76 12.00 5.67 4.68
N SER A 77 12.84 5.45 3.66
CA SER A 77 13.36 4.10 3.31
C SER A 77 12.24 3.09 3.04
N LEU A 78 11.14 3.54 2.47
CA LEU A 78 9.96 2.74 2.09
C LEU A 78 9.85 2.55 0.58
N LEU A 79 10.77 3.09 -0.21
CA LEU A 79 10.78 2.88 -1.65
C LEU A 79 11.36 1.50 -1.96
N PRO A 80 10.60 0.59 -2.62
CA PRO A 80 11.09 -0.73 -2.94
C PRO A 80 12.37 -0.68 -3.77
N ASN A 81 13.30 -1.57 -3.47
CA ASN A 81 14.55 -1.68 -4.21
C ASN A 81 14.36 -2.62 -5.41
N GLY A 82 13.98 -2.06 -6.54
CA GLY A 82 13.69 -2.81 -7.77
C GLY A 82 12.26 -3.37 -7.85
N GLY A 83 11.47 -3.33 -6.78
CA GLY A 83 10.06 -3.70 -6.80
C GLY A 83 9.18 -2.55 -7.32
N PRO A 84 8.00 -2.84 -7.88
CA PRO A 84 7.10 -1.82 -8.38
C PRO A 84 6.40 -1.04 -7.27
N VAL A 85 6.07 0.21 -7.58
CA VAL A 85 5.10 1.02 -6.85
C VAL A 85 3.85 1.13 -7.72
N ILE A 86 2.84 0.34 -7.39
CA ILE A 86 1.57 0.27 -8.11
C ILE A 86 0.63 1.28 -7.48
N HIS A 87 0.07 2.17 -8.29
CA HIS A 87 -0.80 3.23 -7.80
C HIS A 87 -1.92 3.56 -8.79
N ARG A 88 -2.89 4.35 -8.36
CA ARG A 88 -3.92 4.92 -9.23
C ARG A 88 -3.24 5.90 -10.19
N ILE A 89 -3.54 5.79 -11.48
CA ILE A 89 -2.87 6.62 -12.50
C ILE A 89 -3.40 8.06 -12.47
N SER A 90 -4.71 8.23 -12.28
CA SER A 90 -5.33 9.55 -12.21
C SER A 90 -6.63 9.52 -11.42
N ASP A 91 -7.13 10.69 -11.05
CA ASP A 91 -8.43 10.86 -10.41
C ASP A 91 -9.62 10.46 -11.28
N ALA A 92 -9.42 10.35 -12.60
CA ALA A 92 -10.45 9.87 -13.53
C ALA A 92 -10.74 8.37 -13.36
N ASP A 93 -9.82 7.62 -12.78
CA ASP A 93 -10.04 6.23 -12.39
C ASP A 93 -10.75 6.20 -11.03
N ASP A 94 -12.07 6.03 -11.04
CA ASP A 94 -12.94 6.06 -9.87
C ASP A 94 -13.28 4.68 -9.32
N ARG A 95 -12.60 3.61 -9.78
CA ARG A 95 -12.82 2.26 -9.28
C ARG A 95 -12.62 2.18 -7.79
N ASP A 96 -13.43 1.35 -7.11
CA ASP A 96 -13.23 1.01 -5.71
C ASP A 96 -11.82 0.44 -5.48
N CYS A 97 -11.29 0.66 -4.27
CA CYS A 97 -9.90 0.30 -3.96
C CYS A 97 -9.61 -1.19 -4.18
N GLY A 98 -10.54 -2.07 -3.82
CA GLY A 98 -10.39 -3.51 -4.03
C GLY A 98 -10.32 -3.88 -5.52
N ASP A 99 -11.25 -3.37 -6.31
CA ASP A 99 -11.30 -3.63 -7.75
C ASP A 99 -10.08 -3.05 -8.48
N LEU A 100 -9.67 -1.84 -8.10
CA LEU A 100 -8.48 -1.20 -8.64
C LEU A 100 -7.23 -2.05 -8.39
N LYS A 101 -6.99 -2.43 -7.14
CA LYS A 101 -5.79 -3.20 -6.76
C LYS A 101 -5.79 -4.57 -7.41
N LEU A 102 -6.93 -5.28 -7.41
CA LEU A 102 -7.04 -6.59 -8.07
C LEU A 102 -6.71 -6.51 -9.56
N ALA A 103 -7.31 -5.53 -10.28
CA ALA A 103 -7.06 -5.37 -11.71
C ALA A 103 -5.58 -5.09 -12.00
N LYS A 104 -4.96 -4.22 -11.21
CA LYS A 104 -3.55 -3.88 -11.37
C LYS A 104 -2.62 -5.04 -11.06
N LEU A 105 -2.87 -5.80 -9.98
CA LEU A 105 -2.06 -6.97 -9.64
C LEU A 105 -2.20 -8.09 -10.67
N ARG A 106 -3.41 -8.30 -11.20
CA ARG A 106 -3.61 -9.25 -12.33
C ARG A 106 -2.86 -8.81 -13.58
N GLY A 107 -2.85 -7.51 -13.89
CA GLY A 107 -2.06 -6.96 -14.97
C GLY A 107 -0.56 -7.18 -14.79
N MET A 108 -0.06 -7.03 -13.57
CA MET A 108 1.35 -7.33 -13.24
C MET A 108 1.68 -8.82 -13.44
N ALA A 109 0.83 -9.71 -12.96
CA ALA A 109 1.01 -11.16 -13.17
C ALA A 109 1.06 -11.51 -14.66
N ALA A 110 0.14 -10.97 -15.46
CA ALA A 110 0.12 -11.16 -16.90
C ALA A 110 1.38 -10.61 -17.57
N GLY A 111 1.83 -9.42 -17.19
CA GLY A 111 3.08 -8.83 -17.69
C GLY A 111 4.33 -9.63 -17.34
N MET A 112 4.31 -10.36 -16.23
CA MET A 112 5.38 -11.27 -15.82
C MET A 112 5.28 -12.64 -16.51
N GLY A 113 4.22 -12.91 -17.26
CA GLY A 113 3.98 -14.19 -17.90
C GLY A 113 3.62 -15.33 -16.93
N VAL A 114 3.07 -15.01 -15.75
CA VAL A 114 2.65 -16.00 -14.76
C VAL A 114 1.13 -16.03 -14.62
N SER A 115 0.57 -17.17 -14.29
CA SER A 115 -0.86 -17.27 -14.00
C SER A 115 -1.19 -16.51 -12.70
N TRP A 116 -2.43 -16.03 -12.60
CA TRP A 116 -2.89 -15.38 -11.38
C TRP A 116 -2.76 -16.30 -10.15
N ALA A 117 -3.10 -17.58 -10.31
CA ALA A 117 -3.00 -18.55 -9.22
C ALA A 117 -1.55 -18.67 -8.68
N ARG A 118 -0.56 -18.72 -9.58
CA ARG A 118 0.85 -18.76 -9.19
C ARG A 118 1.27 -17.44 -8.54
N PHE A 119 0.91 -16.32 -9.13
CA PHE A 119 1.20 -15.02 -8.55
C PHE A 119 0.64 -14.87 -7.13
N ALA A 120 -0.64 -15.23 -6.94
CA ALA A 120 -1.31 -15.16 -5.65
C ALA A 120 -0.68 -16.09 -4.61
N ASN A 121 -0.30 -17.32 -5.03
CA ASN A 121 0.35 -18.27 -4.13
C ASN A 121 1.73 -17.80 -3.64
N ASP A 122 2.46 -17.06 -4.49
CA ASP A 122 3.79 -16.55 -4.18
C ASP A 122 3.77 -15.13 -3.55
N SER A 123 2.61 -14.64 -3.16
CA SER A 123 2.44 -13.29 -2.66
C SER A 123 1.65 -13.24 -1.35
N ILE A 124 1.96 -12.24 -0.56
CA ILE A 124 1.17 -11.84 0.61
C ILE A 124 1.03 -10.34 0.59
N MET A 125 -0.18 -9.82 0.84
CA MET A 125 -0.45 -8.39 0.89
C MET A 125 -0.84 -7.97 2.30
N PHE A 126 -0.40 -6.77 2.67
CA PHE A 126 -0.78 -6.09 3.90
C PHE A 126 -1.63 -4.89 3.53
N ASP A 127 -2.88 -4.86 3.99
CA ASP A 127 -3.84 -3.81 3.68
C ASP A 127 -4.89 -3.69 4.78
N ASP A 128 -5.15 -2.48 5.25
CA ASP A 128 -6.09 -2.22 6.34
C ASP A 128 -7.56 -2.10 5.88
N SER A 129 -7.78 -1.92 4.58
CA SER A 129 -9.13 -1.76 4.03
C SER A 129 -9.87 -3.08 3.95
N ILE A 130 -11.03 -3.17 4.60
CA ILE A 130 -11.90 -4.36 4.56
C ILE A 130 -12.35 -4.67 3.13
N ASP A 131 -12.68 -3.64 2.34
CA ASP A 131 -13.03 -3.81 0.92
C ASP A 131 -11.92 -4.51 0.14
N VAL A 132 -10.68 -4.02 0.27
CA VAL A 132 -9.50 -4.61 -0.38
C VAL A 132 -9.27 -6.04 0.11
N GLN A 133 -9.32 -6.26 1.42
CA GLN A 133 -9.13 -7.59 2.00
C GLN A 133 -10.14 -8.59 1.44
N ASN A 134 -11.42 -8.25 1.42
CA ASN A 134 -12.49 -9.12 0.91
C ASN A 134 -12.30 -9.40 -0.59
N THR A 135 -12.06 -8.39 -1.38
CA THR A 135 -11.90 -8.53 -2.84
C THR A 135 -10.69 -9.40 -3.19
N LEU A 136 -9.53 -9.14 -2.58
CA LEU A 136 -8.30 -9.86 -2.89
C LEU A 136 -8.32 -11.29 -2.33
N ARG A 137 -8.84 -11.49 -1.12
CA ARG A 137 -9.02 -12.85 -0.55
C ARG A 137 -9.99 -13.67 -1.41
N GLY A 138 -11.09 -13.07 -1.86
CA GLY A 138 -12.03 -13.71 -2.78
C GLY A 138 -11.40 -14.15 -4.10
N ALA A 139 -10.34 -13.45 -4.53
CA ALA A 139 -9.55 -13.81 -5.72
C ALA A 139 -8.38 -14.76 -5.42
N GLY A 140 -8.22 -15.23 -4.19
CA GLY A 140 -7.20 -16.21 -3.80
C GLY A 140 -5.88 -15.64 -3.30
N LEU A 141 -5.75 -14.32 -3.15
CA LEU A 141 -4.55 -13.71 -2.58
C LEU A 141 -4.61 -13.76 -1.05
N ARG A 142 -3.48 -14.04 -0.41
CA ARG A 142 -3.34 -13.91 1.04
C ARG A 142 -3.24 -12.44 1.41
N VAL A 143 -4.15 -11.98 2.28
CA VAL A 143 -4.14 -10.60 2.78
C VAL A 143 -4.14 -10.60 4.29
N VAL A 144 -3.21 -9.86 4.87
CA VAL A 144 -3.07 -9.66 6.32
C VAL A 144 -3.57 -8.26 6.67
N ASP A 145 -4.43 -8.18 7.67
CA ASP A 145 -4.87 -6.91 8.24
C ASP A 145 -3.80 -6.41 9.22
N PRO A 146 -3.17 -5.26 8.95
CA PRO A 146 -2.09 -4.74 9.78
C PRO A 146 -2.57 -4.02 11.06
N VAL A 147 -3.86 -3.77 11.20
CA VAL A 147 -4.40 -2.91 12.27
C VAL A 147 -4.06 -3.45 13.67
N GLN A 148 -4.22 -4.74 13.89
CA GLN A 148 -3.89 -5.34 15.18
C GLN A 148 -2.39 -5.30 15.48
N PHE A 149 -1.55 -5.55 14.50
CA PHE A 149 -0.10 -5.46 14.64
C PHE A 149 0.32 -4.04 15.01
N ASN A 150 -0.17 -3.06 14.29
CA ASN A 150 0.15 -1.65 14.53
C ASN A 150 -0.30 -1.22 15.95
N ALA A 151 -1.51 -1.60 16.36
CA ALA A 151 -2.02 -1.29 17.70
C ALA A 151 -1.23 -1.99 18.80
N TYR A 152 -0.83 -3.24 18.60
CA TYR A 152 -0.06 -4.01 19.57
C TYR A 152 1.32 -3.40 19.84
N ILE A 153 2.06 -3.05 18.79
CA ILE A 153 3.38 -2.43 18.91
C ILE A 153 3.26 -1.04 19.57
N THR A 154 2.28 -0.24 19.17
CA THR A 154 2.06 1.07 19.79
C THR A 154 1.84 0.98 21.29
N ARG A 155 1.09 -0.03 21.78
CA ARG A 155 0.89 -0.25 23.21
C ARG A 155 2.15 -0.68 23.94
N LYS A 156 3.05 -1.41 23.28
CA LYS A 156 4.32 -1.87 23.92
C LYS A 156 5.34 -0.75 24.05
N VAL A 157 5.27 0.27 23.21
CA VAL A 157 6.22 1.40 23.20
C VAL A 157 5.72 2.56 24.07
N SER A 158 4.43 2.61 24.38
CA SER A 158 3.86 3.58 25.32
C SER A 158 3.82 3.02 26.73
#